data_fe0b05c3a8a4ce5b509158d0c43d37c7
#
_entry.id   fe0b05c3a8a4ce5b509158d0c43d37c7
#
_cell.length_a   1.000
_cell.length_b   1.000
_cell.length_c   1.000
_cell.angle_alpha   90.00
_cell.angle_beta   90.00
_cell.angle_gamma   90.00
#
_symmetry.space_group_name_H-M   'P 1'
#
loop_
_entity.id
_entity.type
_entity.pdbx_description
1 polymer ?
#
loop_
_entity_poly.entity_id
_entity_poly.type
_entity_poly.pdbx_seq_one_letter_code
_entity_poly.pdbx_strand_id
1 'polypeptide(L)'
;MSPPPQPCPRLIIDPHLIPCPDFAAADYAFIRDALKSANNLSNDDAVARLTQDWTARNSKDRDIWDAQARADQDAVDLAKKKTEQATADARMVLEKEKETEKKEKDKKRPKLGNFDPLLKVVKEADPILHPYAQKQLSDYKYCPLWYFTKMSASEASTIVNTLAPDTLNLQQDSGSGSLSFQSSSTIKPSKNALADKDLSWSQFSYAYAWFLHAIDAANWPKPTIQMFASMFLSLTLHAFRQRANGEKTLLVYANDTRRQWHRDIEEGNCAPNLATIVPERLENISNELYNKSKGLVAKVHLLF
;
A
#
# COMPACT_ATOMS: atom_id res chain seq x y z
N MET A 1 -30.28 42.66 29.91
CA MET A 1 -29.89 41.37 29.29
C MET A 1 -30.42 40.27 30.20
N SER A 2 -31.45 39.55 29.76
CA SER A 2 -31.93 38.37 30.51
C SER A 2 -30.88 37.29 30.51
N PRO A 3 -30.69 36.55 31.62
CA PRO A 3 -29.73 35.43 31.63
C PRO A 3 -30.14 34.40 30.60
N PRO A 4 -29.19 33.73 29.97
CA PRO A 4 -29.49 32.67 29.02
C PRO A 4 -30.29 31.55 29.72
N PRO A 5 -31.30 30.97 29.04
CA PRO A 5 -32.07 29.87 29.58
C PRO A 5 -31.14 28.76 30.06
N GLN A 6 -31.35 28.31 31.29
CA GLN A 6 -30.60 27.16 31.82
C GLN A 6 -30.90 25.93 30.92
N PRO A 7 -29.89 25.19 30.56
CA PRO A 7 -30.11 23.97 29.76
C PRO A 7 -31.00 23.01 30.56
N CYS A 8 -32.09 22.53 29.91
CA CYS A 8 -32.93 21.49 30.51
C CYS A 8 -32.08 20.31 30.95
N PRO A 9 -32.31 19.74 32.14
CA PRO A 9 -31.57 18.58 32.60
C PRO A 9 -31.71 17.45 31.54
N ARG A 10 -30.59 16.91 31.14
CA ARG A 10 -30.56 15.83 30.12
C ARG A 10 -31.14 14.56 30.74
N LEU A 11 -32.15 13.98 30.05
CA LEU A 11 -32.71 12.69 30.43
C LEU A 11 -31.65 11.59 30.18
N ILE A 12 -31.47 10.72 31.18
CA ILE A 12 -30.46 9.63 31.12
C ILE A 12 -31.13 8.31 30.76
N ILE A 13 -32.41 8.15 31.05
CA ILE A 13 -33.18 6.93 30.79
C ILE A 13 -34.20 7.23 29.70
N ASP A 14 -34.31 6.33 28.75
CA ASP A 14 -35.28 6.43 27.66
C ASP A 14 -36.72 6.30 28.19
N PRO A 15 -37.54 7.34 28.11
CA PRO A 15 -38.93 7.30 28.60
C PRO A 15 -39.83 6.37 27.80
N HIS A 16 -39.44 5.99 26.59
CA HIS A 16 -40.18 5.02 25.77
C HIS A 16 -40.13 3.62 26.35
N LEU A 17 -39.09 3.28 27.12
CA LEU A 17 -38.90 1.99 27.75
C LEU A 17 -39.54 1.88 29.14
N ILE A 18 -40.09 2.99 29.69
CA ILE A 18 -40.69 3.00 31.01
C ILE A 18 -42.16 2.65 30.90
N PRO A 19 -42.62 1.48 31.39
CA PRO A 19 -44.02 1.13 31.37
C PRO A 19 -44.81 1.95 32.37
N CYS A 20 -46.09 2.18 32.06
CA CYS A 20 -47.01 2.81 33.01
C CYS A 20 -47.15 1.93 34.25
N PRO A 21 -46.94 2.45 35.46
CA PRO A 21 -47.18 1.68 36.70
C PRO A 21 -48.67 1.26 36.84
N ASP A 22 -48.87 0.08 37.40
CA ASP A 22 -50.21 -0.32 37.79
C ASP A 22 -50.67 0.43 39.04
N PHE A 23 -51.32 1.55 38.85
CA PHE A 23 -51.81 2.37 39.97
C PHE A 23 -52.94 1.73 40.74
N ALA A 24 -53.52 0.60 40.28
CA ALA A 24 -54.48 -0.21 41.06
C ALA A 24 -53.79 -1.08 42.11
N ALA A 25 -52.50 -1.39 41.94
CA ALA A 25 -51.73 -2.21 42.89
C ALA A 25 -51.69 -1.64 44.33
N ALA A 26 -51.42 -2.52 45.26
CA ALA A 26 -51.37 -2.19 46.72
C ALA A 26 -50.30 -1.12 47.04
N ASP A 27 -49.21 -1.10 46.30
CA ASP A 27 -48.09 -0.18 46.52
C ASP A 27 -48.48 1.30 46.31
N TYR A 28 -49.53 1.54 45.57
CA TYR A 28 -50.04 2.90 45.29
C TYR A 28 -51.29 3.24 46.12
N ALA A 29 -51.70 2.39 47.11
CA ALA A 29 -52.90 2.58 47.92
C ALA A 29 -52.88 3.93 48.65
N PHE A 30 -51.71 4.30 49.27
CA PHE A 30 -51.59 5.56 50.01
C PHE A 30 -51.84 6.80 49.13
N ILE A 31 -51.26 6.78 47.89
CA ILE A 31 -51.41 7.91 46.96
C ILE A 31 -52.88 8.00 46.47
N ARG A 32 -53.49 6.87 46.18
CA ARG A 32 -54.92 6.83 45.77
C ARG A 32 -55.82 7.35 46.90
N ASP A 33 -55.62 6.91 48.14
CA ASP A 33 -56.46 7.33 49.28
C ASP A 33 -56.28 8.84 49.57
N ALA A 34 -55.06 9.36 49.45
CA ALA A 34 -54.82 10.81 49.55
C ALA A 34 -55.59 11.57 48.45
N LEU A 35 -55.54 11.06 47.19
CA LEU A 35 -56.21 11.71 46.05
C LEU A 35 -57.76 11.64 46.18
N LYS A 36 -58.30 10.53 46.63
CA LYS A 36 -59.71 10.33 46.94
C LYS A 36 -60.20 11.33 48.00
N SER A 37 -59.45 11.43 49.09
CA SER A 37 -59.79 12.31 50.20
C SER A 37 -59.74 13.83 49.81
N ALA A 38 -58.76 14.20 48.97
CA ALA A 38 -58.58 15.57 48.55
C ALA A 38 -59.61 16.05 47.53
N ASN A 39 -60.11 15.11 46.65
CA ASN A 39 -60.96 15.48 45.52
C ASN A 39 -62.32 14.79 45.53
N ASN A 40 -62.66 14.06 46.56
CA ASN A 40 -63.88 13.29 46.71
C ASN A 40 -64.18 12.31 45.57
N LEU A 41 -63.13 11.60 45.11
CA LEU A 41 -63.15 10.69 43.97
C LEU A 41 -63.44 9.23 44.38
N SER A 42 -63.98 8.47 43.46
CA SER A 42 -64.02 7.01 43.58
C SER A 42 -62.59 6.40 43.46
N ASN A 43 -62.41 5.11 43.81
CA ASN A 43 -61.12 4.44 43.65
C ASN A 43 -60.72 4.37 42.17
N ASP A 44 -61.67 4.07 41.29
CA ASP A 44 -61.43 3.96 39.86
C ASP A 44 -61.11 5.31 39.20
N ASP A 45 -61.79 6.36 39.66
CA ASP A 45 -61.47 7.74 39.19
C ASP A 45 -60.06 8.17 39.65
N ALA A 46 -59.66 7.79 40.86
CA ALA A 46 -58.32 8.09 41.38
C ALA A 46 -57.24 7.34 40.56
N VAL A 47 -57.42 6.04 40.23
CA VAL A 47 -56.52 5.30 39.33
C VAL A 47 -56.48 5.93 37.95
N ALA A 48 -57.63 6.24 37.37
CA ALA A 48 -57.70 6.89 36.03
C ALA A 48 -56.96 8.21 36.03
N ARG A 49 -57.10 9.03 37.08
CA ARG A 49 -56.40 10.32 37.20
C ARG A 49 -54.88 10.15 37.31
N LEU A 50 -54.37 9.20 38.12
CA LEU A 50 -52.93 8.89 38.22
C LEU A 50 -52.35 8.39 36.91
N THR A 51 -53.08 7.53 36.23
CA THR A 51 -52.71 7.03 34.90
C THR A 51 -52.63 8.14 33.87
N GLN A 52 -53.62 9.04 33.87
CA GLN A 52 -53.66 10.21 32.98
C GLN A 52 -52.50 11.16 33.26
N ASP A 53 -52.23 11.48 34.51
CA ASP A 53 -51.16 12.36 34.89
C ASP A 53 -49.78 11.78 34.59
N TRP A 54 -49.62 10.45 34.78
CA TRP A 54 -48.41 9.75 34.42
C TRP A 54 -48.20 9.76 32.89
N THR A 55 -49.25 9.44 32.13
CA THR A 55 -49.20 9.44 30.67
C THR A 55 -48.82 10.81 30.11
N ALA A 56 -49.42 11.88 30.65
CA ALA A 56 -49.14 13.26 30.27
C ALA A 56 -47.68 13.66 30.56
N ARG A 57 -47.11 13.22 31.70
CA ARG A 57 -45.68 13.46 32.01
C ARG A 57 -44.77 12.66 31.13
N ASN A 58 -45.00 11.35 30.99
CA ASN A 58 -44.21 10.47 30.17
C ASN A 58 -44.19 10.91 28.68
N SER A 59 -45.35 11.41 28.16
CA SER A 59 -45.38 11.98 26.81
C SER A 59 -44.46 13.18 26.66
N LYS A 60 -44.43 14.09 27.62
CA LYS A 60 -43.51 15.23 27.61
C LYS A 60 -42.05 14.80 27.69
N ASP A 61 -41.76 13.82 28.51
CA ASP A 61 -40.39 13.29 28.67
C ASP A 61 -39.92 12.59 27.36
N ARG A 62 -40.82 11.90 26.65
CA ARG A 62 -40.55 11.32 25.31
C ARG A 62 -40.24 12.42 24.29
N ASP A 63 -41.04 13.48 24.26
CA ASP A 63 -40.79 14.61 23.34
C ASP A 63 -39.43 15.27 23.60
N ILE A 64 -39.03 15.41 24.88
CA ILE A 64 -37.73 15.93 25.27
C ILE A 64 -36.63 14.99 24.85
N TRP A 65 -36.77 13.68 25.08
CA TRP A 65 -35.82 12.67 24.70
C TRP A 65 -35.58 12.65 23.18
N ASP A 66 -36.66 12.64 22.40
CA ASP A 66 -36.58 12.64 20.95
C ASP A 66 -35.96 13.93 20.40
N ALA A 67 -36.18 15.04 21.06
CA ALA A 67 -35.51 16.30 20.71
C ALA A 67 -34.02 16.27 21.03
N GLN A 68 -33.63 15.69 22.16
CA GLN A 68 -32.21 15.50 22.53
C GLN A 68 -31.51 14.56 21.56
N ALA A 69 -32.12 13.42 21.23
CA ALA A 69 -31.58 12.44 20.28
C ALA A 69 -31.35 13.07 18.89
N ARG A 70 -32.32 13.88 18.40
CA ARG A 70 -32.16 14.60 17.14
C ARG A 70 -31.04 15.64 17.19
N ALA A 71 -30.95 16.42 18.25
CA ALA A 71 -29.87 17.40 18.43
C ALA A 71 -28.48 16.75 18.50
N ASP A 72 -28.37 15.61 19.16
CA ASP A 72 -27.13 14.85 19.22
C ASP A 72 -26.71 14.30 17.83
N GLN A 73 -27.69 13.77 17.08
CA GLN A 73 -27.45 13.30 15.72
C GLN A 73 -27.01 14.44 14.78
N ASP A 74 -27.71 15.57 14.84
CA ASP A 74 -27.36 16.76 14.05
C ASP A 74 -25.95 17.27 14.39
N ALA A 75 -25.57 17.23 15.67
CA ALA A 75 -24.24 17.63 16.10
C ALA A 75 -23.15 16.69 15.55
N VAL A 76 -23.41 15.38 15.56
CA VAL A 76 -22.49 14.37 14.98
C VAL A 76 -22.35 14.57 13.46
N ASP A 77 -23.46 14.76 12.77
CA ASP A 77 -23.45 14.96 11.31
C ASP A 77 -22.77 16.27 10.91
N LEU A 78 -22.96 17.33 11.69
CA LEU A 78 -22.27 18.60 11.49
C LEU A 78 -20.75 18.46 11.75
N ALA A 79 -20.36 17.74 12.80
CA ALA A 79 -18.95 17.49 13.11
C ALA A 79 -18.29 16.67 11.97
N LYS A 80 -18.98 15.63 11.48
CA LYS A 80 -18.52 14.81 10.34
C LYS A 80 -18.32 15.65 9.08
N LYS A 81 -19.29 16.47 8.73
CA LYS A 81 -19.19 17.38 7.56
C LYS A 81 -18.01 18.35 7.69
N LYS A 82 -17.80 18.93 8.90
CA LYS A 82 -16.66 19.82 9.15
C LYS A 82 -15.31 19.12 9.00
N THR A 83 -15.20 17.87 9.48
CA THR A 83 -13.95 17.10 9.33
C THR A 83 -13.70 16.69 7.88
N GLU A 84 -14.75 16.28 7.15
CA GLU A 84 -14.64 15.96 5.73
C GLU A 84 -14.24 17.19 4.90
N GLN A 85 -14.80 18.34 5.19
CA GLN A 85 -14.47 19.59 4.51
C GLN A 85 -13.03 20.04 4.83
N ALA A 86 -12.63 19.99 6.10
CA ALA A 86 -11.27 20.33 6.51
C ALA A 86 -10.21 19.42 5.86
N THR A 87 -10.52 18.11 5.74
CA THR A 87 -9.61 17.16 5.06
C THR A 87 -9.54 17.41 3.55
N ALA A 88 -10.66 17.75 2.92
CA ALA A 88 -10.72 18.09 1.50
C ALA A 88 -9.92 19.39 1.21
N ASP A 89 -10.12 20.42 2.03
CA ASP A 89 -9.41 21.70 1.91
C ASP A 89 -7.89 21.53 2.13
N ALA A 90 -7.49 20.77 3.14
CA ALA A 90 -6.08 20.45 3.39
C ALA A 90 -5.43 19.71 2.21
N ARG A 91 -6.18 18.78 1.59
CA ARG A 91 -5.71 18.05 0.41
C ARG A 91 -5.52 18.98 -0.80
N MET A 92 -6.46 19.89 -1.03
CA MET A 92 -6.36 20.88 -2.11
C MET A 92 -5.21 21.85 -1.93
N VAL A 93 -4.94 22.29 -0.68
CA VAL A 93 -3.80 23.14 -0.36
C VAL A 93 -2.48 22.41 -0.65
N LEU A 94 -2.36 21.16 -0.17
CA LEU A 94 -1.17 20.33 -0.40
C LEU A 94 -0.91 20.05 -1.89
N GLU A 95 -1.97 19.84 -2.69
CA GLU A 95 -1.83 19.66 -4.14
C GLU A 95 -1.34 20.96 -4.83
N LYS A 96 -1.91 22.11 -4.45
CA LYS A 96 -1.47 23.40 -4.97
C LYS A 96 0.00 23.72 -4.61
N GLU A 97 0.40 23.42 -3.37
CA GLU A 97 1.79 23.61 -2.94
C GLU A 97 2.75 22.73 -3.74
N LYS A 98 2.42 21.44 -3.95
CA LYS A 98 3.21 20.53 -4.79
C LYS A 98 3.30 20.99 -6.24
N GLU A 99 2.20 21.53 -6.78
CA GLU A 99 2.18 22.01 -8.15
C GLU A 99 3.00 23.31 -8.31
N THR A 100 2.93 24.22 -7.34
CA THR A 100 3.74 25.44 -7.33
C THR A 100 5.22 25.14 -7.15
N GLU A 101 5.56 24.21 -6.23
CA GLU A 101 6.95 23.78 -6.03
C GLU A 101 7.53 23.10 -7.28
N LYS A 102 6.72 22.27 -7.96
CA LYS A 102 7.11 21.64 -9.23
C LYS A 102 7.35 22.68 -10.33
N LYS A 103 6.47 23.66 -10.45
CA LYS A 103 6.62 24.78 -11.42
C LYS A 103 7.85 25.65 -11.13
N GLU A 104 8.17 25.88 -9.85
CA GLU A 104 9.38 26.61 -9.48
C GLU A 104 10.67 25.81 -9.73
N LYS A 105 10.66 24.51 -9.45
CA LYS A 105 11.78 23.62 -9.76
C LYS A 105 12.02 23.52 -11.26
N ASP A 106 10.97 23.45 -12.06
CA ASP A 106 11.08 23.42 -13.53
C ASP A 106 11.57 24.76 -14.11
N LYS A 107 11.21 25.90 -13.49
CA LYS A 107 11.75 27.22 -13.86
C LYS A 107 13.23 27.39 -13.51
N LYS A 108 13.69 26.74 -12.42
CA LYS A 108 15.11 26.81 -11.97
C LYS A 108 16.01 25.78 -12.66
N ARG A 109 15.43 24.79 -13.38
CA ARG A 109 16.23 23.88 -14.18
C ARG A 109 16.94 24.62 -15.29
N PRO A 110 18.28 24.52 -15.38
CA PRO A 110 18.98 25.06 -16.55
C PRO A 110 18.39 24.38 -17.79
N LYS A 111 17.93 25.19 -18.74
CA LYS A 111 17.53 24.69 -20.05
C LYS A 111 18.78 24.10 -20.66
N LEU A 112 18.80 22.79 -20.85
CA LEU A 112 19.84 22.15 -21.63
C LEU A 112 19.89 22.85 -22.96
N GLY A 113 21.08 23.43 -23.29
CA GLY A 113 21.26 24.22 -24.48
C GLY A 113 20.89 23.42 -25.72
N ASN A 114 20.52 24.13 -26.77
CA ASN A 114 20.16 23.54 -28.05
C ASN A 114 21.29 22.63 -28.54
N PHE A 115 21.03 21.33 -28.61
CA PHE A 115 21.89 20.43 -29.38
C PHE A 115 21.40 20.44 -30.84
N ASP A 116 22.33 20.29 -31.77
CA ASP A 116 21.98 20.21 -33.17
C ASP A 116 21.27 18.86 -33.45
N PRO A 117 19.97 18.89 -33.83
CA PRO A 117 19.23 17.67 -34.12
C PRO A 117 19.73 16.91 -35.36
N LEU A 118 20.60 17.52 -36.16
CA LEU A 118 21.23 16.92 -37.33
C LEU A 118 22.53 16.16 -37.00
N LEU A 119 23.15 16.46 -35.86
CA LEU A 119 24.28 15.73 -35.36
C LEU A 119 23.83 14.36 -34.85
N LYS A 120 23.78 13.40 -35.77
CA LYS A 120 23.52 11.98 -35.39
C LYS A 120 24.78 11.43 -34.72
N VAL A 121 24.73 11.27 -33.41
CA VAL A 121 25.55 10.22 -32.77
C VAL A 121 25.03 8.91 -33.32
N VAL A 122 25.89 8.10 -33.94
CA VAL A 122 25.52 6.75 -34.38
C VAL A 122 25.07 6.00 -33.13
N LYS A 123 23.77 5.94 -32.90
CA LYS A 123 23.19 5.15 -31.82
C LYS A 123 23.34 3.69 -32.21
N GLU A 124 24.10 2.93 -31.44
CA GLU A 124 23.78 1.50 -31.32
C GLU A 124 22.32 1.40 -30.94
N ALA A 125 21.57 0.54 -31.64
CA ALA A 125 20.15 0.32 -31.34
C ALA A 125 20.01 -0.02 -29.85
N ASP A 126 19.10 0.65 -29.16
CA ASP A 126 18.83 0.36 -27.76
C ASP A 126 18.53 -1.15 -27.62
N PRO A 127 19.16 -1.86 -26.64
CA PRO A 127 18.98 -3.29 -26.50
C PRO A 127 17.50 -3.64 -26.28
N ILE A 128 16.98 -4.58 -27.07
CA ILE A 128 15.60 -5.00 -26.94
C ILE A 128 15.46 -5.81 -25.65
N LEU A 129 14.55 -5.36 -24.77
CA LEU A 129 14.25 -6.09 -23.56
C LEU A 129 13.48 -7.37 -23.89
N HIS A 130 13.87 -8.49 -23.28
CA HIS A 130 13.21 -9.77 -23.47
C HIS A 130 11.73 -9.67 -23.06
N PRO A 131 10.77 -10.15 -23.89
CA PRO A 131 9.33 -10.01 -23.60
C PRO A 131 8.90 -10.57 -22.26
N TYR A 132 9.49 -11.67 -21.80
CA TYR A 132 9.26 -12.20 -20.45
C TYR A 132 9.61 -11.18 -19.38
N ALA A 133 10.79 -10.53 -19.48
CA ALA A 133 11.21 -9.52 -18.51
C ALA A 133 10.27 -8.31 -18.54
N GLN A 134 9.85 -7.88 -19.71
CA GLN A 134 8.90 -6.77 -19.86
C GLN A 134 7.59 -7.05 -19.09
N LYS A 135 7.06 -8.27 -19.22
CA LYS A 135 5.86 -8.69 -18.49
C LYS A 135 6.10 -8.72 -16.97
N GLN A 136 7.23 -9.31 -16.51
CA GLN A 136 7.55 -9.37 -15.08
C GLN A 136 7.63 -7.97 -14.47
N LEU A 137 8.24 -7.02 -15.18
CA LEU A 137 8.34 -5.64 -14.70
C LEU A 137 6.99 -4.93 -14.66
N SER A 138 6.13 -5.15 -15.66
CA SER A 138 4.76 -4.58 -15.68
C SER A 138 3.91 -5.10 -14.52
N ASP A 139 4.14 -6.36 -14.12
CA ASP A 139 3.42 -7.00 -13.02
C ASP A 139 4.10 -6.77 -11.65
N TYR A 140 5.15 -5.94 -11.55
CA TYR A 140 5.99 -5.70 -10.36
C TYR A 140 6.62 -6.97 -9.77
N LYS A 141 6.80 -8.03 -10.58
CA LYS A 141 7.32 -9.33 -10.16
C LYS A 141 8.83 -9.39 -10.24
N TYR A 142 9.39 -10.37 -9.52
CA TYR A 142 10.82 -10.64 -9.58
C TYR A 142 11.24 -11.02 -11.00
N CYS A 143 12.27 -10.34 -11.49
CA CYS A 143 12.92 -10.64 -12.76
C CYS A 143 14.42 -10.81 -12.54
N PRO A 144 15.04 -11.95 -12.92
CA PRO A 144 16.48 -12.13 -12.84
C PRO A 144 17.26 -11.07 -13.62
N LEU A 145 18.36 -10.59 -13.08
CA LEU A 145 19.20 -9.58 -13.74
C LEU A 145 19.81 -10.06 -15.05
N TRP A 146 19.86 -11.36 -15.27
CA TRP A 146 20.28 -11.93 -16.54
C TRP A 146 19.52 -11.35 -17.74
N TYR A 147 18.23 -11.06 -17.59
CA TYR A 147 17.41 -10.48 -18.66
C TYR A 147 17.83 -9.08 -19.08
N PHE A 148 18.68 -8.43 -18.32
CA PHE A 148 19.23 -7.10 -18.60
C PHE A 148 20.69 -7.15 -19.05
N THR A 149 21.18 -8.34 -19.43
CA THR A 149 22.52 -8.52 -19.99
C THR A 149 22.49 -8.44 -21.53
N LYS A 150 23.66 -8.22 -22.12
CA LYS A 150 23.83 -8.26 -23.58
C LYS A 150 23.42 -9.61 -24.20
N MET A 151 23.62 -10.70 -23.48
CA MET A 151 23.23 -12.04 -23.92
C MET A 151 21.71 -12.16 -24.09
N SER A 152 20.96 -11.69 -23.10
CA SER A 152 19.50 -11.69 -23.17
C SER A 152 18.98 -10.75 -24.27
N ALA A 153 19.60 -9.60 -24.48
CA ALA A 153 19.22 -8.68 -25.56
C ALA A 153 19.42 -9.32 -26.96
N SER A 154 20.51 -10.09 -27.13
CA SER A 154 20.75 -10.86 -28.36
C SER A 154 19.68 -11.95 -28.58
N GLU A 155 19.34 -12.69 -27.51
CA GLU A 155 18.26 -13.69 -27.56
C GLU A 155 16.92 -13.03 -27.86
N ALA A 156 16.60 -11.91 -27.23
CA ALA A 156 15.37 -11.15 -27.46
C ALA A 156 15.26 -10.69 -28.92
N SER A 157 16.35 -10.19 -29.52
CA SER A 157 16.39 -9.79 -30.93
C SER A 157 16.09 -10.98 -31.86
N THR A 158 16.61 -12.16 -31.55
CA THR A 158 16.35 -13.37 -32.30
C THR A 158 14.88 -13.78 -32.21
N ILE A 159 14.31 -13.73 -30.99
CA ILE A 159 12.90 -14.06 -30.75
C ILE A 159 11.98 -13.11 -31.53
N VAL A 160 12.23 -11.79 -31.43
CA VAL A 160 11.42 -10.78 -32.13
C VAL A 160 11.49 -10.95 -33.63
N ASN A 161 12.65 -11.29 -34.19
CA ASN A 161 12.83 -11.50 -35.63
C ASN A 161 12.26 -12.83 -36.13
N THR A 162 12.10 -13.84 -35.27
CA THR A 162 11.59 -15.18 -35.65
C THR A 162 10.08 -15.33 -35.40
N LEU A 163 9.44 -14.38 -34.71
CA LEU A 163 8.01 -14.39 -34.51
C LEU A 163 7.29 -14.08 -35.82
N ALA A 164 6.89 -15.14 -36.53
CA ALA A 164 5.91 -15.04 -37.59
C ALA A 164 4.56 -14.54 -37.03
N PRO A 165 3.78 -13.77 -37.77
CA PRO A 165 2.52 -13.15 -37.30
C PRO A 165 1.44 -14.14 -36.84
N ASP A 166 1.65 -15.46 -37.01
CA ASP A 166 0.61 -16.49 -36.82
C ASP A 166 0.45 -17.04 -35.39
N THR A 167 1.21 -16.58 -34.42
CA THR A 167 1.14 -17.07 -33.02
C THR A 167 0.68 -16.03 -32.02
N LEU A 168 -0.26 -15.18 -32.39
CA LEU A 168 -0.86 -14.18 -31.51
C LEU A 168 -2.01 -14.80 -30.72
N ASN A 169 -1.86 -14.94 -29.41
CA ASN A 169 -2.96 -15.30 -28.52
C ASN A 169 -3.67 -14.04 -28.00
N LEU A 170 -4.99 -14.08 -28.07
CA LEU A 170 -5.84 -13.04 -27.51
C LEU A 170 -5.84 -13.20 -25.97
N GLN A 171 -5.33 -12.21 -25.24
CA GLN A 171 -5.38 -12.19 -23.79
C GLN A 171 -6.20 -10.99 -23.34
N GLN A 172 -7.20 -11.26 -22.51
CA GLN A 172 -8.01 -10.21 -21.90
C GLN A 172 -7.26 -9.68 -20.66
N ASP A 173 -6.98 -8.40 -20.65
CA ASP A 173 -6.40 -7.74 -19.49
C ASP A 173 -7.44 -7.67 -18.37
N SER A 174 -7.12 -8.27 -17.22
CA SER A 174 -8.03 -8.40 -16.08
C SER A 174 -8.39 -7.07 -15.41
N GLY A 175 -7.77 -5.95 -15.79
CA GLY A 175 -8.00 -4.64 -15.17
C GLY A 175 -8.73 -3.62 -16.04
N SER A 176 -8.61 -3.70 -17.37
CA SER A 176 -9.15 -2.70 -18.31
C SER A 176 -10.18 -3.24 -19.29
N GLY A 177 -10.38 -4.57 -19.33
CA GLY A 177 -11.29 -5.21 -20.31
C GLY A 177 -10.82 -5.11 -21.76
N SER A 178 -9.63 -4.57 -22.03
CA SER A 178 -9.08 -4.45 -23.37
C SER A 178 -8.47 -5.79 -23.81
N LEU A 179 -8.73 -6.18 -25.05
CA LEU A 179 -8.16 -7.34 -25.68
C LEU A 179 -6.79 -6.95 -26.29
N SER A 180 -5.70 -7.53 -25.77
CA SER A 180 -4.38 -7.37 -26.36
C SER A 180 -3.90 -8.66 -27.00
N PHE A 181 -3.27 -8.54 -28.16
CA PHE A 181 -2.62 -9.66 -28.82
C PHE A 181 -1.22 -9.84 -28.23
N GLN A 182 -1.00 -10.96 -27.53
CA GLN A 182 0.33 -11.33 -27.05
C GLN A 182 0.74 -12.66 -27.68
N SER A 183 2.01 -12.73 -28.09
CA SER A 183 2.58 -13.98 -28.58
C SER A 183 2.73 -14.98 -27.42
N SER A 184 2.36 -16.24 -27.64
CA SER A 184 2.50 -17.32 -26.65
C SER A 184 3.96 -17.57 -26.25
N SER A 185 4.94 -17.15 -27.06
CA SER A 185 6.37 -17.21 -26.74
C SER A 185 6.81 -16.12 -25.74
N THR A 186 6.02 -15.05 -25.56
CA THR A 186 6.32 -13.94 -24.65
C THR A 186 6.21 -14.30 -23.16
N ILE A 187 5.64 -15.45 -22.82
CA ILE A 187 5.31 -15.80 -21.42
C ILE A 187 6.33 -16.76 -20.82
N LYS A 188 7.12 -17.45 -21.63
CA LYS A 188 8.07 -18.46 -21.12
C LYS A 188 9.41 -17.85 -20.75
N PRO A 189 9.95 -18.18 -19.55
CA PRO A 189 11.30 -17.80 -19.21
C PRO A 189 12.31 -18.45 -20.15
N SER A 190 13.41 -17.73 -20.43
CA SER A 190 14.52 -18.29 -21.20
C SER A 190 15.17 -19.46 -20.45
N LYS A 191 15.54 -20.52 -21.19
CA LYS A 191 16.29 -21.65 -20.64
C LYS A 191 17.73 -21.26 -20.26
N ASN A 192 18.22 -20.16 -20.82
CA ASN A 192 19.58 -19.63 -20.57
C ASN A 192 19.61 -18.65 -19.40
N ALA A 193 18.46 -18.36 -18.77
CA ALA A 193 18.38 -17.39 -17.68
C ALA A 193 19.16 -17.90 -16.45
N LEU A 194 20.14 -17.11 -16.02
CA LEU A 194 20.93 -17.36 -14.83
C LEU A 194 20.34 -16.62 -13.63
N ALA A 195 20.52 -17.21 -12.44
CA ALA A 195 20.22 -16.48 -11.20
C ALA A 195 21.25 -15.35 -11.01
N ASP A 196 20.84 -14.27 -10.31
CA ASP A 196 21.71 -13.10 -10.11
C ASP A 196 23.05 -13.45 -9.46
N LYS A 197 23.05 -14.43 -8.56
CA LYS A 197 24.25 -14.96 -7.90
C LYS A 197 25.22 -15.68 -8.84
N ASP A 198 24.77 -16.13 -9.99
CA ASP A 198 25.56 -16.92 -10.97
C ASP A 198 26.06 -16.07 -12.13
N LEU A 199 25.77 -14.78 -12.13
CA LEU A 199 26.35 -13.80 -13.04
C LEU A 199 27.83 -13.53 -12.67
N SER A 200 28.63 -13.15 -13.68
CA SER A 200 29.89 -12.50 -13.40
C SER A 200 29.68 -11.08 -12.87
N TRP A 201 30.68 -10.52 -12.16
CA TRP A 201 30.57 -9.14 -11.66
C TRP A 201 30.36 -8.12 -12.79
N SER A 202 31.02 -8.33 -13.92
CA SER A 202 30.87 -7.48 -15.11
C SER A 202 29.44 -7.54 -15.66
N GLN A 203 28.85 -8.76 -15.76
CA GLN A 203 27.45 -8.94 -16.18
C GLN A 203 26.48 -8.28 -15.19
N PHE A 204 26.71 -8.45 -13.90
CA PHE A 204 25.90 -7.83 -12.86
C PHE A 204 25.95 -6.30 -12.94
N SER A 205 27.14 -5.72 -13.06
CA SER A 205 27.34 -4.27 -13.13
C SER A 205 26.65 -3.65 -14.35
N TYR A 206 26.67 -4.32 -15.47
CA TYR A 206 25.94 -3.91 -16.67
C TYR A 206 24.43 -4.07 -16.48
N ALA A 207 24.00 -5.23 -15.97
CA ALA A 207 22.60 -5.62 -15.88
C ALA A 207 21.80 -4.74 -14.91
N TYR A 208 22.35 -4.37 -13.75
CA TYR A 208 21.60 -3.56 -12.80
C TYR A 208 21.35 -2.13 -13.32
N ALA A 209 22.25 -1.57 -14.09
CA ALA A 209 22.05 -0.27 -14.71
C ALA A 209 20.88 -0.30 -15.71
N TRP A 210 20.82 -1.34 -16.53
CA TRP A 210 19.71 -1.58 -17.45
C TRP A 210 18.41 -1.92 -16.72
N PHE A 211 18.45 -2.69 -15.64
CA PHE A 211 17.30 -2.96 -14.79
C PHE A 211 16.69 -1.67 -14.23
N LEU A 212 17.52 -0.76 -13.70
CA LEU A 212 17.05 0.53 -13.19
C LEU A 212 16.37 1.37 -14.26
N HIS A 213 16.94 1.40 -15.47
CA HIS A 213 16.31 2.07 -16.61
C HIS A 213 14.97 1.41 -16.99
N ALA A 214 14.93 0.07 -17.00
CA ALA A 214 13.73 -0.69 -17.38
C ALA A 214 12.57 -0.54 -16.37
N ILE A 215 12.84 -0.52 -15.05
CA ILE A 215 11.81 -0.29 -14.03
C ILE A 215 11.31 1.15 -14.06
N ASP A 216 12.15 2.12 -14.43
CA ASP A 216 11.72 3.51 -14.63
C ASP A 216 10.80 3.63 -15.85
N ALA A 217 11.14 2.98 -16.96
CA ALA A 217 10.29 2.91 -18.15
C ALA A 217 8.96 2.17 -17.89
N ALA A 218 8.97 1.17 -16.99
CA ALA A 218 7.78 0.45 -16.54
C ALA A 218 6.96 1.21 -15.47
N ASN A 219 7.27 2.48 -15.21
CA ASN A 219 6.58 3.37 -14.27
C ASN A 219 6.56 2.87 -12.81
N TRP A 220 7.62 2.21 -12.36
CA TRP A 220 7.74 1.85 -10.96
C TRP A 220 7.78 3.09 -10.06
N PRO A 221 7.32 3.01 -8.78
CA PRO A 221 7.37 4.12 -7.85
C PRO A 221 8.80 4.65 -7.68
N LYS A 222 9.00 5.96 -7.79
CA LYS A 222 10.32 6.60 -7.69
C LYS A 222 11.10 6.24 -6.41
N PRO A 223 10.46 6.14 -5.20
CA PRO A 223 11.15 5.69 -4.01
C PRO A 223 11.71 4.27 -4.13
N THR A 224 11.00 3.36 -4.80
CA THR A 224 11.44 1.99 -5.05
C THR A 224 12.66 1.95 -5.98
N ILE A 225 12.63 2.73 -7.05
CA ILE A 225 13.76 2.86 -7.97
C ILE A 225 15.00 3.39 -7.24
N GLN A 226 14.83 4.43 -6.41
CA GLN A 226 15.90 5.01 -5.61
C GLN A 226 16.47 4.01 -4.61
N MET A 227 15.63 3.22 -3.97
CA MET A 227 16.05 2.16 -3.06
C MET A 227 16.93 1.12 -3.77
N PHE A 228 16.51 0.61 -4.94
CA PHE A 228 17.32 -0.32 -5.73
C PHE A 228 18.63 0.32 -6.21
N ALA A 229 18.59 1.55 -6.70
CA ALA A 229 19.78 2.28 -7.12
C ALA A 229 20.79 2.42 -5.98
N SER A 230 20.33 2.80 -4.78
CA SER A 230 21.15 2.91 -3.59
C SER A 230 21.76 1.58 -3.17
N MET A 231 20.96 0.49 -3.21
CA MET A 231 21.46 -0.86 -2.93
C MET A 231 22.59 -1.24 -3.90
N PHE A 232 22.38 -1.13 -5.20
CA PHE A 232 23.37 -1.51 -6.20
C PHE A 232 24.64 -0.67 -6.11
N LEU A 233 24.50 0.63 -5.88
CA LEU A 233 25.64 1.52 -5.67
C LEU A 233 26.43 1.11 -4.42
N SER A 234 25.77 0.85 -3.31
CA SER A 234 26.39 0.40 -2.06
C SER A 234 27.14 -0.91 -2.25
N LEU A 235 26.58 -1.88 -2.97
CA LEU A 235 27.24 -3.14 -3.30
C LEU A 235 28.46 -2.93 -4.22
N THR A 236 28.35 -2.05 -5.20
CA THR A 236 29.43 -1.74 -6.15
C THR A 236 30.63 -1.12 -5.46
N LEU A 237 30.40 -0.26 -4.48
CA LEU A 237 31.45 0.42 -3.72
C LEU A 237 31.88 -0.32 -2.46
N HIS A 238 31.30 -1.47 -2.17
CA HIS A 238 31.50 -2.17 -0.91
C HIS A 238 32.94 -2.74 -0.77
N ALA A 239 33.55 -2.53 0.40
CA ALA A 239 34.90 -3.00 0.69
C ALA A 239 35.09 -4.53 0.58
N PHE A 240 34.00 -5.30 0.73
CA PHE A 240 33.99 -6.76 0.53
C PHE A 240 34.54 -7.20 -0.82
N ARG A 241 34.39 -6.39 -1.87
CA ARG A 241 34.92 -6.70 -3.21
C ARG A 241 36.40 -7.01 -3.22
N GLN A 242 37.17 -6.44 -2.29
CA GLN A 242 38.61 -6.65 -2.16
C GLN A 242 38.96 -7.99 -1.47
N ARG A 243 37.98 -8.67 -0.89
CA ARG A 243 38.22 -9.96 -0.20
C ARG A 243 38.16 -11.12 -1.18
N ALA A 244 38.82 -12.23 -0.80
CA ALA A 244 38.65 -13.49 -1.53
C ALA A 244 37.17 -13.89 -1.57
N ASN A 245 36.65 -14.24 -2.74
CA ASN A 245 35.21 -14.49 -3.00
C ASN A 245 34.31 -13.29 -2.72
N GLY A 246 34.84 -12.08 -2.55
CA GLY A 246 34.04 -10.92 -2.17
C GLY A 246 32.97 -10.56 -3.17
N GLU A 247 33.29 -10.56 -4.47
CA GLU A 247 32.28 -10.32 -5.53
C GLU A 247 31.18 -11.40 -5.51
N LYS A 248 31.53 -12.67 -5.33
CA LYS A 248 30.54 -13.75 -5.22
C LYS A 248 29.64 -13.57 -4.00
N THR A 249 30.22 -13.16 -2.85
CA THR A 249 29.44 -12.83 -1.64
C THR A 249 28.40 -11.74 -1.91
N LEU A 250 28.79 -10.66 -2.59
CA LEU A 250 27.89 -9.55 -2.91
C LEU A 250 26.81 -9.95 -3.93
N LEU A 251 27.15 -10.80 -4.90
CA LEU A 251 26.17 -11.35 -5.85
C LEU A 251 25.13 -12.24 -5.16
N VAL A 252 25.55 -13.09 -4.23
CA VAL A 252 24.62 -13.91 -3.44
C VAL A 252 23.74 -13.01 -2.58
N TYR A 253 24.32 -12.01 -1.92
CA TYR A 253 23.57 -11.04 -1.14
C TYR A 253 22.49 -10.33 -1.99
N ALA A 254 22.86 -9.81 -3.15
CA ALA A 254 21.95 -9.14 -4.07
C ALA A 254 20.81 -10.08 -4.53
N ASN A 255 21.15 -11.31 -4.90
CA ASN A 255 20.17 -12.33 -5.31
C ASN A 255 19.15 -12.60 -4.22
N ASP A 256 19.61 -12.85 -2.99
CA ASP A 256 18.76 -13.30 -1.90
C ASP A 256 17.88 -12.15 -1.36
N THR A 257 18.47 -10.95 -1.25
CA THR A 257 17.70 -9.78 -0.78
C THR A 257 16.65 -9.34 -1.78
N ARG A 258 16.97 -9.33 -3.08
CA ARG A 258 15.97 -9.00 -4.12
C ARG A 258 14.84 -10.02 -4.17
N ARG A 259 15.15 -11.32 -4.12
CA ARG A 259 14.13 -12.38 -4.10
C ARG A 259 13.23 -12.30 -2.87
N GLN A 260 13.82 -12.05 -1.70
CA GLN A 260 13.09 -11.89 -0.47
C GLN A 260 12.14 -10.68 -0.56
N TRP A 261 12.65 -9.52 -1.02
CA TRP A 261 11.86 -8.30 -1.17
C TRP A 261 10.62 -8.50 -2.04
N HIS A 262 10.77 -9.16 -3.19
CA HIS A 262 9.63 -9.45 -4.07
C HIS A 262 8.64 -10.44 -3.44
N ARG A 263 9.12 -11.45 -2.73
CA ARG A 263 8.28 -12.39 -1.99
C ARG A 263 7.46 -11.69 -0.92
N ASP A 264 8.09 -10.83 -0.13
CA ASP A 264 7.40 -10.10 0.94
C ASP A 264 6.26 -9.24 0.36
N ILE A 265 6.47 -8.61 -0.80
CA ILE A 265 5.43 -7.84 -1.49
C ILE A 265 4.32 -8.76 -2.03
N GLU A 266 4.66 -9.88 -2.66
CA GLU A 266 3.68 -10.85 -3.18
C GLU A 266 2.81 -11.43 -2.06
N GLU A 267 3.37 -11.62 -0.87
CA GLU A 267 2.67 -12.07 0.34
C GLU A 267 1.90 -10.94 1.04
N GLY A 268 1.99 -9.70 0.57
CA GLY A 268 1.36 -8.53 1.19
C GLY A 268 2.05 -8.04 2.47
N ASN A 269 3.28 -8.49 2.72
CA ASN A 269 4.09 -8.07 3.84
C ASN A 269 4.78 -6.72 3.57
N CYS A 270 5.19 -6.03 4.66
CA CYS A 270 6.03 -4.84 4.54
C CYS A 270 7.44 -5.26 4.12
N ALA A 271 7.81 -4.97 2.87
CA ALA A 271 9.14 -5.29 2.37
C ALA A 271 10.23 -4.40 3.00
N PRO A 272 11.43 -4.95 3.29
CA PRO A 272 12.52 -4.20 3.89
C PRO A 272 13.12 -3.17 2.94
N ASN A 273 13.73 -2.12 3.52
CA ASN A 273 14.51 -1.16 2.74
C ASN A 273 15.87 -1.76 2.34
N LEU A 274 16.03 -2.09 1.07
CA LEU A 274 17.25 -2.70 0.53
C LEU A 274 18.44 -1.73 0.41
N ALA A 275 18.22 -0.42 0.52
CA ALA A 275 19.29 0.58 0.49
C ALA A 275 20.27 0.41 1.65
N THR A 276 19.83 -0.19 2.75
CA THR A 276 20.66 -0.46 3.93
C THR A 276 21.25 -1.87 3.82
N ILE A 277 22.56 -1.96 3.65
CA ILE A 277 23.28 -3.24 3.64
C ILE A 277 23.43 -3.76 5.07
N VAL A 278 23.17 -5.05 5.27
CA VAL A 278 23.27 -5.75 6.56
C VAL A 278 24.62 -6.46 6.65
N PRO A 279 25.59 -5.95 7.45
CA PRO A 279 26.95 -6.50 7.50
C PRO A 279 26.99 -7.94 7.97
N GLU A 280 26.20 -8.31 8.98
CA GLU A 280 26.16 -9.66 9.54
C GLU A 280 25.74 -10.69 8.47
N ARG A 281 24.79 -10.31 7.59
CA ARG A 281 24.36 -11.18 6.49
C ARG A 281 25.48 -11.39 5.46
N LEU A 282 26.26 -10.34 5.16
CA LEU A 282 27.43 -10.46 4.28
C LEU A 282 28.49 -11.39 4.85
N GLU A 283 28.83 -11.24 6.14
CA GLU A 283 29.78 -12.11 6.81
C GLU A 283 29.31 -13.58 6.83
N ASN A 284 28.03 -13.82 7.10
CA ASN A 284 27.48 -15.17 7.08
C ASN A 284 27.58 -15.80 5.68
N ILE A 285 27.21 -15.08 4.63
CA ILE A 285 27.34 -15.56 3.24
C ILE A 285 28.79 -15.83 2.90
N SER A 286 29.74 -14.96 3.29
CA SER A 286 31.16 -15.12 3.07
C SER A 286 31.68 -16.38 3.73
N ASN A 287 31.31 -16.63 4.99
CA ASN A 287 31.71 -17.83 5.75
C ASN A 287 31.14 -19.11 5.12
N GLU A 288 29.88 -19.09 4.65
CA GLU A 288 29.29 -20.22 3.94
C GLU A 288 30.03 -20.55 2.65
N LEU A 289 30.36 -19.53 1.85
CA LEU A 289 31.12 -19.72 0.60
C LEU A 289 32.53 -20.25 0.87
N TYR A 290 33.18 -19.75 1.90
CA TYR A 290 34.51 -20.23 2.32
C TYR A 290 34.46 -21.69 2.75
N ASN A 291 33.49 -22.08 3.57
CA ASN A 291 33.32 -23.46 4.03
C ASN A 291 33.00 -24.42 2.87
N LYS A 292 32.18 -23.99 1.92
CA LYS A 292 31.88 -24.77 0.69
C LYS A 292 33.14 -24.98 -0.15
N SER A 293 33.99 -23.95 -0.30
CA SER A 293 35.24 -24.06 -1.07
C SER A 293 36.23 -25.01 -0.41
N LYS A 294 36.37 -24.96 0.92
CA LYS A 294 37.20 -25.91 1.68
C LYS A 294 36.71 -27.36 1.54
N GLY A 295 35.40 -27.58 1.64
CA GLY A 295 34.81 -28.91 1.49
C GLY A 295 35.03 -29.51 0.09
N LEU A 296 35.04 -28.66 -0.95
CA LEU A 296 35.39 -29.10 -2.32
C LEU A 296 36.87 -29.50 -2.46
N VAL A 297 37.77 -28.70 -1.92
CA VAL A 297 39.21 -28.99 -1.94
C VAL A 297 39.52 -30.29 -1.17
N ALA A 298 38.91 -30.51 -0.01
CA ALA A 298 39.08 -31.74 0.78
C ALA A 298 38.57 -32.98 0.02
N LYS A 299 37.47 -32.87 -0.74
CA LYS A 299 36.95 -33.98 -1.57
C LYS A 299 37.85 -34.30 -2.75
N VAL A 300 38.46 -33.31 -3.37
CA VAL A 300 39.41 -33.53 -4.48
C VAL A 300 40.68 -34.22 -3.99
N HIS A 301 41.20 -33.86 -2.80
CA HIS A 301 42.36 -34.51 -2.18
C HIS A 301 42.10 -35.95 -1.71
N LEU A 302 40.88 -36.39 -1.56
CA LEU A 302 40.51 -37.76 -1.21
C LEU A 302 40.32 -38.67 -2.44
N LEU A 303 40.37 -38.10 -3.66
CA LEU A 303 40.17 -38.82 -4.92
C LEU A 303 41.49 -39.09 -5.67
N PHE A 304 42.61 -38.62 -5.13
CA PHE A 304 43.98 -38.86 -5.55
C PHE A 304 44.79 -39.49 -4.41
#